data_8086303f1bc8a1b9449758c7b0012f24
#
_entry.id   8086303f1bc8a1b9449758c7b0012f24
#
_cell.length_a   1.000
_cell.length_b   1.000
_cell.length_c   1.000
_cell.angle_alpha   90.00
_cell.angle_beta   90.00
_cell.angle_gamma   90.00
#
_symmetry.space_group_name_H-M   'P 1'
#
loop_
_entity.id
_entity.type
_entity.pdbx_description
1 polymer ?
#
loop_
_entity_poly.entity_id
_entity_poly.type
_entity_poly.pdbx_seq_one_letter_code
_entity_poly.pdbx_strand_id
1 'polypeptide(L)'
;MERSYDIVIIGAGAAGLTAAQYGARANLKTLVIEQTANGGQCLQIEGLENYPGFPDPIDGYDFTERFERQARQFGADFAIATVSRLEKTGDRFALETSEGPVDASAVILATGAKHRHLGVPGENELGGRGVSYCATCDGPFFRNRRILVVGGGDAACDEASFLAKLSDKVTLVHRRDRFRAQPAVAQRVLDNPNISVRFNTVVREIHAVKNPMGIEQVGAVTLEDVQSGAQQRVDMDAVFVFVGSIPQTSLVPTVAKDEAGYIVTDQQMETEIPGLFAVGDVRSTPFRQLVVAAGEGAVAAHRATHHIRVLEGNVYQEVPA
;
A
#
# COMPACT_ATOMS: atom_id res chain seq x y z
N MET A 1 -6.03 14.88 -22.89
CA MET A 1 -4.96 13.87 -22.83
C MET A 1 -4.42 13.67 -24.23
N GLU A 2 -3.10 13.68 -24.43
CA GLU A 2 -2.51 13.30 -25.72
C GLU A 2 -2.65 11.80 -25.95
N ARG A 3 -2.43 11.33 -27.19
CA ARG A 3 -2.62 9.91 -27.52
C ARG A 3 -1.34 9.07 -27.41
N SER A 4 -0.16 9.69 -27.32
CA SER A 4 1.12 8.97 -27.30
C SER A 4 2.08 9.59 -26.30
N TYR A 5 2.65 8.74 -25.46
CA TYR A 5 3.62 9.07 -24.41
C TYR A 5 4.85 8.16 -24.51
N ASP A 6 5.94 8.61 -23.91
CA ASP A 6 7.13 7.77 -23.72
C ASP A 6 6.90 6.83 -22.54
N ILE A 7 6.40 7.36 -21.41
CA ILE A 7 6.07 6.60 -20.20
C ILE A 7 4.62 6.87 -19.80
N VAL A 8 3.85 5.80 -19.58
CA VAL A 8 2.57 5.85 -18.87
C VAL A 8 2.70 5.16 -17.53
N ILE A 9 2.27 5.85 -16.47
CA ILE A 9 2.28 5.36 -15.09
C ILE A 9 0.83 5.15 -14.66
N ILE A 10 0.50 3.96 -14.19
CA ILE A 10 -0.85 3.61 -13.75
C ILE A 10 -0.88 3.56 -12.23
N GLY A 11 -1.53 4.55 -11.63
CA GLY A 11 -1.62 4.79 -10.20
C GLY A 11 -0.76 5.96 -9.72
N ALA A 12 -1.36 6.85 -8.92
CA ALA A 12 -0.74 8.07 -8.41
C ALA A 12 -0.47 8.02 -6.89
N GLY A 13 -0.11 6.87 -6.34
CA GLY A 13 0.47 6.77 -5.00
C GLY A 13 1.93 7.23 -4.99
N ALA A 14 2.63 7.14 -3.84
CA ALA A 14 4.00 7.59 -3.68
C ALA A 14 4.97 7.01 -4.75
N ALA A 15 4.79 5.75 -5.14
CA ALA A 15 5.60 5.12 -6.18
C ALA A 15 5.37 5.76 -7.55
N GLY A 16 4.11 5.92 -7.96
CA GLY A 16 3.75 6.49 -9.26
C GLY A 16 4.12 7.97 -9.38
N LEU A 17 3.88 8.76 -8.32
CA LEU A 17 4.26 10.18 -8.28
C LEU A 17 5.77 10.37 -8.37
N THR A 18 6.55 9.51 -7.70
CA THR A 18 8.00 9.54 -7.82
C THR A 18 8.47 9.11 -9.20
N ALA A 19 7.89 8.05 -9.77
CA ALA A 19 8.20 7.65 -11.14
C ALA A 19 7.91 8.76 -12.15
N ALA A 20 6.80 9.49 -11.97
CA ALA A 20 6.44 10.63 -12.81
C ALA A 20 7.48 11.75 -12.75
N GLN A 21 7.93 12.10 -11.55
CA GLN A 21 8.98 13.10 -11.37
C GLN A 21 10.26 12.72 -12.12
N TYR A 22 10.72 11.47 -11.98
CA TYR A 22 11.98 11.03 -12.60
C TYR A 22 11.85 10.86 -14.12
N GLY A 23 10.71 10.37 -14.63
CA GLY A 23 10.44 10.28 -16.05
C GLY A 23 10.44 11.65 -16.73
N ALA A 24 9.69 12.60 -16.17
CA ALA A 24 9.63 13.97 -16.67
C ALA A 24 10.99 14.69 -16.57
N ARG A 25 11.75 14.50 -15.49
CA ARG A 25 13.13 15.05 -15.37
C ARG A 25 14.10 14.48 -16.40
N ALA A 26 13.85 13.27 -16.91
CA ALA A 26 14.62 12.68 -18.00
C ALA A 26 14.21 13.25 -19.38
N ASN A 27 13.34 14.27 -19.39
CA ASN A 27 12.79 14.89 -20.59
C ASN A 27 11.96 13.92 -21.45
N LEU A 28 11.30 12.96 -20.80
CA LEU A 28 10.37 12.03 -21.42
C LEU A 28 8.94 12.50 -21.23
N LYS A 29 8.13 12.33 -22.24
CA LYS A 29 6.71 12.63 -22.20
C LYS A 29 6.02 11.62 -21.30
N THR A 30 5.69 12.05 -20.09
CA THR A 30 5.25 11.18 -18.99
C THR A 30 3.81 11.50 -18.61
N LEU A 31 2.94 10.48 -18.61
CA LEU A 31 1.55 10.57 -18.15
C LEU A 31 1.33 9.70 -16.91
N VAL A 32 0.68 10.26 -15.90
CA VAL A 32 0.11 9.51 -14.77
C VAL A 32 -1.38 9.38 -14.97
N ILE A 33 -1.91 8.15 -14.85
CA ILE A 33 -3.35 7.88 -14.88
C ILE A 33 -3.76 7.37 -13.50
N GLU A 34 -4.68 8.08 -12.86
CA GLU A 34 -5.26 7.70 -11.57
C GLU A 34 -6.78 7.59 -11.69
N GLN A 35 -7.36 6.60 -11.02
CA GLN A 35 -8.79 6.32 -11.14
C GLN A 35 -9.66 7.33 -10.37
N THR A 36 -9.21 7.79 -9.22
CA THR A 36 -10.01 8.62 -8.31
C THR A 36 -9.33 9.95 -7.98
N ALA A 37 -8.35 9.93 -7.10
CA ALA A 37 -7.60 11.10 -6.66
C ALA A 37 -6.13 10.75 -6.49
N ASN A 38 -5.25 11.68 -6.87
CA ASN A 38 -3.82 11.50 -6.70
C ASN A 38 -3.47 11.40 -5.21
N GLY A 39 -2.59 10.45 -4.85
CA GLY A 39 -2.14 10.21 -3.48
C GLY A 39 -2.30 8.75 -3.03
N GLY A 40 -3.22 8.00 -3.62
CA GLY A 40 -3.44 6.59 -3.29
C GLY A 40 -3.77 6.38 -1.82
N GLN A 41 -3.16 5.37 -1.18
CA GLN A 41 -3.40 5.07 0.24
C GLN A 41 -2.93 6.17 1.20
N CYS A 42 -2.02 7.06 0.79
CA CYS A 42 -1.56 8.17 1.63
C CYS A 42 -2.71 9.10 2.04
N LEU A 43 -3.74 9.24 1.19
CA LEU A 43 -4.90 10.09 1.48
C LEU A 43 -5.69 9.69 2.74
N GLN A 44 -5.43 8.50 3.29
CA GLN A 44 -6.06 7.98 4.50
C GLN A 44 -5.20 8.20 5.75
N ILE A 45 -4.03 8.83 5.63
CA ILE A 45 -3.07 9.04 6.73
C ILE A 45 -3.22 10.46 7.26
N GLU A 46 -3.67 10.62 8.51
CA GLU A 46 -3.81 11.93 9.15
C GLU A 46 -2.47 12.51 9.65
N GLY A 47 -1.48 11.66 9.93
CA GLY A 47 -0.18 12.08 10.44
C GLY A 47 0.92 11.10 10.07
N LEU A 48 1.65 11.37 9.00
CA LEU A 48 2.78 10.57 8.54
C LEU A 48 4.05 11.01 9.26
N GLU A 49 4.62 10.12 10.10
CA GLU A 49 5.82 10.39 10.93
C GLU A 49 7.07 9.63 10.45
N ASN A 50 6.91 8.66 9.56
CA ASN A 50 7.95 7.69 9.21
C ASN A 50 8.54 7.86 7.80
N TYR A 51 8.36 9.05 7.20
CA TYR A 51 9.03 9.37 5.94
C TYR A 51 10.21 10.31 6.19
N PRO A 52 11.45 9.93 5.80
CA PRO A 52 12.63 10.75 6.02
C PRO A 52 12.50 12.15 5.37
N GLY A 53 12.93 13.18 6.08
CA GLY A 53 12.84 14.57 5.62
C GLY A 53 11.65 15.36 6.19
N PHE A 54 10.74 14.69 6.92
CA PHE A 54 9.63 15.31 7.64
C PHE A 54 9.76 15.02 9.14
N PRO A 55 10.42 15.91 9.89
CA PRO A 55 10.64 15.71 11.34
C PRO A 55 9.36 15.88 12.16
N ASP A 56 8.43 16.69 11.64
CA ASP A 56 7.08 16.84 12.19
C ASP A 56 6.09 16.02 11.37
N PRO A 57 5.01 15.47 11.99
CA PRO A 57 3.99 14.74 11.27
C PRO A 57 3.38 15.57 10.14
N ILE A 58 3.25 14.96 8.95
CA ILE A 58 2.62 15.59 7.80
C ILE A 58 1.36 14.83 7.42
N ASP A 59 0.29 15.55 7.09
CA ASP A 59 -0.92 14.96 6.53
C ASP A 59 -0.62 14.27 5.18
N GLY A 60 -1.25 13.13 4.95
CA GLY A 60 -0.97 12.32 3.75
C GLY A 60 -1.39 13.00 2.45
N TYR A 61 -2.43 13.85 2.49
CA TYR A 61 -2.81 14.69 1.35
C TYR A 61 -1.72 15.73 1.06
N ASP A 62 -1.27 16.49 2.06
CA ASP A 62 -0.21 17.49 1.92
C ASP A 62 1.11 16.86 1.46
N PHE A 63 1.39 15.63 1.95
CA PHE A 63 2.56 14.86 1.53
C PHE A 63 2.51 14.53 0.04
N THR A 64 1.42 13.97 -0.44
CA THR A 64 1.28 13.56 -1.85
C THR A 64 1.08 14.74 -2.79
N GLU A 65 0.45 15.83 -2.35
CA GLU A 65 0.35 17.08 -3.10
C GLU A 65 1.75 17.62 -3.45
N ARG A 66 2.70 17.54 -2.52
CA ARG A 66 4.09 17.98 -2.78
C ARG A 66 4.76 17.13 -3.84
N PHE A 67 4.55 15.81 -3.84
CA PHE A 67 5.06 14.90 -4.87
C PHE A 67 4.46 15.20 -6.24
N GLU A 68 3.13 15.35 -6.30
CA GLU A 68 2.42 15.70 -7.53
C GLU A 68 2.91 17.04 -8.09
N ARG A 69 2.96 18.08 -7.25
CA ARG A 69 3.44 19.41 -7.64
C ARG A 69 4.85 19.35 -8.19
N GLN A 70 5.74 18.58 -7.58
CA GLN A 70 7.11 18.42 -8.05
C GLN A 70 7.16 17.71 -9.40
N ALA A 71 6.38 16.65 -9.62
CA ALA A 71 6.29 15.96 -10.92
C ALA A 71 5.76 16.91 -12.02
N ARG A 72 4.73 17.70 -11.74
CA ARG A 72 4.17 18.70 -12.66
C ARG A 72 5.17 19.81 -13.00
N GLN A 73 6.01 20.23 -12.06
CA GLN A 73 7.07 21.23 -12.32
C GLN A 73 8.08 20.74 -13.36
N PHE A 74 8.27 19.42 -13.49
CA PHE A 74 9.11 18.82 -14.52
C PHE A 74 8.37 18.49 -15.82
N GLY A 75 7.06 18.73 -15.89
CA GLY A 75 6.26 18.55 -17.09
C GLY A 75 5.52 17.22 -17.19
N ALA A 76 5.33 16.49 -16.09
CA ALA A 76 4.47 15.30 -16.07
C ALA A 76 3.01 15.69 -16.25
N ASP A 77 2.30 14.97 -17.13
CA ASP A 77 0.86 15.06 -17.33
C ASP A 77 0.12 14.14 -16.38
N PHE A 78 -1.10 14.55 -15.99
CA PHE A 78 -1.97 13.78 -15.09
C PHE A 78 -3.38 13.72 -15.66
N ALA A 79 -3.97 12.52 -15.61
CA ALA A 79 -5.34 12.27 -16.00
C ALA A 79 -6.08 11.48 -14.92
N ILE A 80 -7.29 11.92 -14.58
CA ILE A 80 -8.22 11.12 -13.77
C ILE A 80 -9.01 10.26 -14.76
N ALA A 81 -8.63 8.98 -14.85
CA ALA A 81 -9.24 8.03 -15.76
C ALA A 81 -9.05 6.59 -15.26
N THR A 82 -9.92 5.70 -15.69
CA THR A 82 -9.79 4.27 -15.43
C THR A 82 -9.12 3.60 -16.63
N VAL A 83 -8.02 2.87 -16.39
CA VAL A 83 -7.44 1.97 -17.39
C VAL A 83 -8.17 0.65 -17.31
N SER A 84 -8.81 0.23 -18.40
CA SER A 84 -9.58 -1.02 -18.47
C SER A 84 -8.81 -2.16 -19.15
N ARG A 85 -7.84 -1.83 -20.01
CA ARG A 85 -7.04 -2.80 -20.74
C ARG A 85 -5.63 -2.29 -20.96
N LEU A 86 -4.66 -3.18 -20.90
CA LEU A 86 -3.26 -2.95 -21.20
C LEU A 86 -2.75 -4.10 -22.07
N GLU A 87 -2.28 -3.79 -23.26
CA GLU A 87 -1.72 -4.78 -24.19
C GLU A 87 -0.40 -4.30 -24.77
N LYS A 88 0.56 -5.23 -24.89
CA LYS A 88 1.79 -4.97 -25.64
C LYS A 88 1.59 -5.31 -27.11
N THR A 89 1.89 -4.35 -27.99
CA THR A 89 1.81 -4.50 -29.45
C THR A 89 3.14 -4.09 -30.06
N GLY A 90 3.94 -5.08 -30.50
CA GLY A 90 5.32 -4.82 -30.92
C GLY A 90 6.17 -4.25 -29.79
N ASP A 91 6.78 -3.08 -30.03
CA ASP A 91 7.63 -2.41 -29.04
C ASP A 91 6.87 -1.37 -28.20
N ARG A 92 5.55 -1.25 -28.35
CA ARG A 92 4.73 -0.30 -27.63
C ARG A 92 3.61 -0.97 -26.86
N PHE A 93 3.01 -0.22 -25.95
CA PHE A 93 1.83 -0.62 -25.19
C PHE A 93 0.63 0.19 -25.62
N ALA A 94 -0.51 -0.48 -25.80
CA ALA A 94 -1.80 0.13 -26.05
C ALA A 94 -2.63 0.05 -24.75
N LEU A 95 -3.14 1.19 -24.29
CA LEU A 95 -4.00 1.31 -23.12
C LEU A 95 -5.40 1.77 -23.55
N GLU A 96 -6.43 1.07 -23.09
CA GLU A 96 -7.81 1.55 -23.17
C GLU A 96 -8.16 2.27 -21.87
N THR A 97 -8.57 3.52 -21.95
CA THR A 97 -8.95 4.33 -20.81
C THR A 97 -10.36 4.88 -20.96
N SER A 98 -10.98 5.30 -19.84
CA SER A 98 -12.29 5.99 -19.87
C SER A 98 -12.26 7.30 -20.66
N GLU A 99 -11.08 7.90 -20.89
CA GLU A 99 -10.86 9.15 -21.66
C GLU A 99 -10.35 8.89 -23.08
N GLY A 100 -10.38 7.63 -23.55
CA GLY A 100 -9.94 7.19 -24.86
C GLY A 100 -8.59 6.44 -24.83
N PRO A 101 -8.15 5.94 -26.00
CA PRO A 101 -6.94 5.14 -26.10
C PRO A 101 -5.67 5.97 -25.94
N VAL A 102 -4.64 5.37 -25.33
CA VAL A 102 -3.31 5.94 -25.13
C VAL A 102 -2.26 4.90 -25.49
N ASP A 103 -1.18 5.32 -26.18
CA ASP A 103 -0.04 4.47 -26.48
C ASP A 103 1.19 4.90 -25.68
N ALA A 104 2.01 3.93 -25.27
CA ALA A 104 3.25 4.19 -24.53
C ALA A 104 4.41 3.32 -25.01
N SER A 105 5.64 3.82 -24.91
CA SER A 105 6.86 3.02 -25.13
C SER A 105 7.21 2.18 -23.90
N ALA A 106 6.90 2.69 -22.71
CA ALA A 106 7.06 1.97 -21.44
C ALA A 106 5.84 2.20 -20.53
N VAL A 107 5.52 1.22 -19.68
CA VAL A 107 4.45 1.31 -18.69
C VAL A 107 4.98 0.95 -17.31
N ILE A 108 4.63 1.78 -16.31
CA ILE A 108 4.96 1.52 -14.90
C ILE A 108 3.64 1.29 -14.14
N LEU A 109 3.47 0.07 -13.63
CA LEU A 109 2.35 -0.32 -12.79
C LEU A 109 2.63 0.12 -11.35
N ALA A 110 1.89 1.11 -10.86
CA ALA A 110 1.96 1.64 -9.50
C ALA A 110 0.59 1.54 -8.80
N THR A 111 -0.20 0.51 -9.18
CA THR A 111 -1.60 0.33 -8.78
C THR A 111 -1.78 -0.06 -7.31
N GLY A 112 -0.69 -0.42 -6.62
CA GLY A 112 -0.68 -0.71 -5.20
C GLY A 112 -1.44 -1.98 -4.81
N ALA A 113 -1.81 -2.07 -3.54
CA ALA A 113 -2.61 -3.15 -2.98
C ALA A 113 -3.71 -2.58 -2.10
N LYS A 114 -4.84 -3.27 -1.97
CA LYS A 114 -5.90 -2.93 -1.02
C LYS A 114 -5.77 -3.79 0.22
N HIS A 115 -5.98 -3.22 1.40
CA HIS A 115 -6.08 -3.99 2.62
C HIS A 115 -7.26 -4.95 2.52
N ARG A 116 -7.07 -6.16 3.03
CA ARG A 116 -8.16 -7.10 3.17
C ARG A 116 -8.96 -6.73 4.41
N HIS A 117 -10.25 -6.49 4.22
CA HIS A 117 -11.18 -6.21 5.29
C HIS A 117 -11.61 -7.48 6.03
N LEU A 118 -12.06 -7.32 7.27
CA LEU A 118 -12.72 -8.38 8.03
C LEU A 118 -14.12 -8.64 7.47
N GLY A 119 -14.77 -7.61 6.94
CA GLY A 119 -16.14 -7.65 6.43
C GLY A 119 -17.18 -7.70 7.55
N VAL A 120 -16.88 -7.10 8.69
CA VAL A 120 -17.78 -7.05 9.84
C VAL A 120 -18.44 -5.69 10.01
N PRO A 121 -19.65 -5.62 10.62
CA PRO A 121 -20.30 -4.36 10.95
C PRO A 121 -19.39 -3.46 11.79
N GLY A 122 -19.37 -2.15 11.51
CA GLY A 122 -18.55 -1.16 12.19
C GLY A 122 -17.13 -0.98 11.62
N GLU A 123 -16.64 -1.91 10.79
CA GLU A 123 -15.28 -1.80 10.25
C GLU A 123 -15.10 -0.60 9.32
N ASN A 124 -15.96 -0.47 8.32
CA ASN A 124 -15.90 0.63 7.36
C ASN A 124 -16.34 1.96 7.98
N GLU A 125 -17.39 1.93 8.79
CA GLU A 125 -17.97 3.10 9.43
C GLU A 125 -16.97 3.78 10.39
N LEU A 126 -16.08 2.99 11.01
CA LEU A 126 -15.10 3.49 11.99
C LEU A 126 -13.67 3.55 11.42
N GLY A 127 -13.51 3.41 10.11
CA GLY A 127 -12.24 3.63 9.43
C GLY A 127 -11.67 5.02 9.72
N GLY A 128 -10.40 5.12 10.15
CA GLY A 128 -9.75 6.35 10.61
C GLY A 128 -10.27 6.89 11.95
N ARG A 129 -11.25 6.22 12.56
CA ARG A 129 -11.83 6.60 13.87
C ARG A 129 -11.66 5.48 14.90
N GLY A 130 -10.50 4.85 14.86
CA GLY A 130 -10.10 3.74 15.73
C GLY A 130 -9.95 2.41 14.99
N VAL A 131 -10.48 2.24 13.77
CA VAL A 131 -10.12 1.12 12.89
C VAL A 131 -9.00 1.57 11.96
N SER A 132 -7.91 0.82 11.94
CA SER A 132 -6.70 1.11 11.14
C SER A 132 -6.12 -0.15 10.51
N TYR A 133 -5.33 0.06 9.45
CA TYR A 133 -4.58 -0.97 8.72
C TYR A 133 -3.07 -0.70 8.71
N CYS A 134 -2.61 0.31 9.48
CA CYS A 134 -1.20 0.69 9.60
C CYS A 134 -0.86 1.03 11.06
N ALA A 135 -0.14 0.16 11.76
CA ALA A 135 0.22 0.42 13.16
C ALA A 135 1.30 1.50 13.29
N THR A 136 2.22 1.59 12.35
CA THR A 136 3.27 2.62 12.35
C THR A 136 2.73 4.02 12.05
N CYS A 137 1.61 4.12 11.31
CA CYS A 137 0.95 5.38 11.00
C CYS A 137 0.09 5.86 12.18
N ASP A 138 -0.83 5.01 12.64
CA ASP A 138 -1.90 5.39 13.57
C ASP A 138 -1.64 4.98 15.03
N GLY A 139 -0.73 4.01 15.26
CA GLY A 139 -0.41 3.52 16.59
C GLY A 139 -0.04 4.60 17.61
N PRO A 140 0.75 5.64 17.26
CA PRO A 140 1.08 6.73 18.17
C PRO A 140 -0.11 7.45 18.79
N PHE A 141 -1.26 7.53 18.11
CA PHE A 141 -2.50 8.16 18.60
C PHE A 141 -3.19 7.31 19.70
N PHE A 142 -2.86 6.02 19.78
CA PHE A 142 -3.44 5.07 20.74
C PHE A 142 -2.49 4.68 21.88
N ARG A 143 -1.54 5.54 22.20
CA ARG A 143 -0.60 5.33 23.32
C ARG A 143 -1.36 5.12 24.64
N ASN A 144 -0.99 4.06 25.41
CA ASN A 144 -1.61 3.63 26.66
C ASN A 144 -3.12 3.29 26.54
N ARG A 145 -3.64 3.06 25.33
CA ARG A 145 -5.02 2.66 25.05
C ARG A 145 -5.15 1.15 24.91
N ARG A 146 -6.41 0.67 24.97
CA ARG A 146 -6.75 -0.73 24.72
C ARG A 146 -6.78 -0.98 23.23
N ILE A 147 -5.83 -1.75 22.74
CA ILE A 147 -5.62 -1.98 21.31
C ILE A 147 -5.94 -3.43 20.98
N LEU A 148 -6.81 -3.65 20.01
CA LEU A 148 -7.01 -4.95 19.40
C LEU A 148 -6.20 -5.04 18.10
N VAL A 149 -5.42 -6.11 17.95
CA VAL A 149 -4.77 -6.49 16.71
C VAL A 149 -5.45 -7.74 16.16
N VAL A 150 -5.81 -7.72 14.89
CA VAL A 150 -6.47 -8.85 14.23
C VAL A 150 -5.57 -9.42 13.15
N GLY A 151 -5.12 -10.67 13.32
CA GLY A 151 -4.26 -11.33 12.34
C GLY A 151 -3.49 -12.51 12.95
N GLY A 152 -2.48 -13.00 12.22
CA GLY A 152 -1.68 -14.14 12.72
C GLY A 152 -0.58 -14.57 11.75
N GLY A 153 -0.21 -13.71 10.80
CA GLY A 153 1.01 -13.80 9.99
C GLY A 153 2.10 -12.88 10.55
N ASP A 154 3.26 -12.85 9.89
CA ASP A 154 4.41 -12.02 10.30
C ASP A 154 4.01 -10.56 10.50
N ALA A 155 3.31 -9.94 9.56
CA ALA A 155 2.85 -8.55 9.67
C ALA A 155 2.03 -8.31 10.96
N ALA A 156 1.05 -9.15 11.27
CA ALA A 156 0.23 -8.99 12.47
C ALA A 156 1.05 -9.11 13.76
N CYS A 157 2.03 -10.01 13.78
CA CYS A 157 2.89 -10.25 14.95
C CYS A 157 3.92 -9.11 15.13
N ASP A 158 4.53 -8.64 14.04
CA ASP A 158 5.47 -7.53 14.09
C ASP A 158 4.78 -6.23 14.50
N GLU A 159 3.60 -5.95 13.92
CA GLU A 159 2.81 -4.76 14.24
C GLU A 159 2.23 -4.81 15.68
N ALA A 160 1.83 -6.00 16.17
CA ALA A 160 1.46 -6.17 17.57
C ALA A 160 2.65 -5.87 18.51
N SER A 161 3.84 -6.34 18.14
CA SER A 161 5.07 -6.07 18.90
C SER A 161 5.45 -4.58 18.88
N PHE A 162 5.19 -3.88 17.78
CA PHE A 162 5.35 -2.43 17.69
C PHE A 162 4.35 -1.71 18.61
N LEU A 163 3.06 -2.05 18.52
CA LEU A 163 2.00 -1.46 19.34
C LEU A 163 2.20 -1.71 20.84
N ALA A 164 2.80 -2.84 21.22
CA ALA A 164 3.15 -3.16 22.59
C ALA A 164 4.24 -2.26 23.19
N LYS A 165 4.99 -1.52 22.37
CA LYS A 165 5.89 -0.44 22.82
C LYS A 165 5.14 0.85 23.17
N LEU A 166 3.93 0.98 22.64
CA LEU A 166 3.08 2.17 22.83
C LEU A 166 2.04 1.96 23.92
N SER A 167 1.59 0.72 24.14
CA SER A 167 0.58 0.37 25.15
C SER A 167 0.85 -1.00 25.79
N ASP A 168 0.60 -1.10 27.08
CA ASP A 168 0.60 -2.35 27.85
C ASP A 168 -0.72 -3.14 27.78
N LYS A 169 -1.65 -2.70 26.91
CA LYS A 169 -3.02 -3.24 26.79
C LYS A 169 -3.32 -3.70 25.35
N VAL A 170 -2.39 -4.45 24.77
CA VAL A 170 -2.56 -4.99 23.41
C VAL A 170 -3.18 -6.39 23.50
N THR A 171 -4.25 -6.61 22.75
CA THR A 171 -4.84 -7.94 22.55
C THR A 171 -4.66 -8.34 21.10
N LEU A 172 -4.03 -9.48 20.83
CA LEU A 172 -3.90 -10.04 19.49
C LEU A 172 -4.85 -11.23 19.31
N VAL A 173 -5.78 -11.14 18.37
CA VAL A 173 -6.72 -12.23 18.07
C VAL A 173 -6.37 -12.91 16.76
N HIS A 174 -6.43 -14.26 16.77
CA HIS A 174 -6.21 -15.08 15.59
C HIS A 174 -7.25 -16.20 15.47
N ARG A 175 -7.80 -16.39 14.27
CA ARG A 175 -8.87 -17.36 13.98
C ARG A 175 -8.46 -18.84 14.09
N ARG A 176 -7.15 -19.15 14.14
CA ARG A 176 -6.59 -20.49 14.27
C ARG A 176 -6.01 -20.71 15.65
N ASP A 177 -5.64 -21.96 15.94
CA ASP A 177 -5.03 -22.41 17.18
C ASP A 177 -3.55 -22.04 17.34
N ARG A 178 -2.92 -21.49 16.28
CA ARG A 178 -1.52 -21.08 16.25
C ARG A 178 -1.26 -20.02 15.19
N PHE A 179 -0.22 -19.22 15.34
CA PHE A 179 0.24 -18.27 14.34
C PHE A 179 0.72 -18.97 13.06
N ARG A 180 0.62 -18.26 11.93
CA ARG A 180 1.29 -18.61 10.67
C ARG A 180 2.60 -17.86 10.49
N ALA A 181 2.91 -16.95 11.41
CA ALA A 181 4.15 -16.19 11.43
C ALA A 181 5.34 -17.13 11.60
N GLN A 182 6.52 -16.66 11.18
CA GLN A 182 7.78 -17.36 11.43
C GLN A 182 7.96 -17.61 12.92
N PRO A 183 8.52 -18.76 13.35
CA PRO A 183 8.60 -19.13 14.76
C PRO A 183 9.23 -18.07 15.66
N ALA A 184 10.32 -17.40 15.19
CA ALA A 184 11.00 -16.36 15.96
C ALA A 184 10.12 -15.09 16.12
N VAL A 185 9.30 -14.76 15.12
CA VAL A 185 8.37 -13.63 15.18
C VAL A 185 7.19 -13.94 16.10
N ALA A 186 6.62 -15.15 15.99
CA ALA A 186 5.55 -15.63 16.86
C ALA A 186 6.00 -15.68 18.34
N GLN A 187 7.21 -16.18 18.60
CA GLN A 187 7.74 -16.30 19.94
C GLN A 187 7.90 -14.94 20.63
N ARG A 188 8.37 -13.90 19.90
CA ARG A 188 8.46 -12.53 20.44
C ARG A 188 7.11 -11.99 20.94
N VAL A 189 6.02 -12.33 20.24
CA VAL A 189 4.66 -11.95 20.65
C VAL A 189 4.23 -12.71 21.91
N LEU A 190 4.46 -14.03 21.93
CA LEU A 190 4.07 -14.89 23.06
C LEU A 190 4.81 -14.56 24.34
N ASP A 191 6.07 -14.11 24.24
CA ASP A 191 6.91 -13.74 25.38
C ASP A 191 6.69 -12.30 25.86
N ASN A 192 5.92 -11.49 25.09
CA ASN A 192 5.73 -10.09 25.41
C ASN A 192 4.61 -9.89 26.46
N PRO A 193 4.93 -9.40 27.69
CA PRO A 193 3.94 -9.24 28.75
C PRO A 193 2.83 -8.23 28.46
N ASN A 194 3.05 -7.33 27.49
CA ASN A 194 2.09 -6.31 27.08
C ASN A 194 1.08 -6.82 26.04
N ILE A 195 1.23 -8.08 25.56
CA ILE A 195 0.37 -8.67 24.53
C ILE A 195 -0.41 -9.85 25.10
N SER A 196 -1.73 -9.76 25.11
CA SER A 196 -2.62 -10.87 25.40
C SER A 196 -3.03 -11.55 24.10
N VAL A 197 -2.65 -12.82 23.89
CA VAL A 197 -3.00 -13.57 22.67
C VAL A 197 -4.27 -14.38 22.90
N ARG A 198 -5.23 -14.29 21.96
CA ARG A 198 -6.44 -15.11 21.90
C ARG A 198 -6.48 -15.86 20.58
N PHE A 199 -6.17 -17.14 20.62
CA PHE A 199 -6.35 -18.05 19.49
C PHE A 199 -7.82 -18.46 19.32
N ASN A 200 -8.13 -19.09 18.20
CA ASN A 200 -9.50 -19.52 17.84
C ASN A 200 -10.54 -18.41 17.97
N THR A 201 -10.12 -17.16 17.76
CA THR A 201 -10.95 -15.98 18.03
C THR A 201 -11.07 -15.14 16.77
N VAL A 202 -12.30 -14.70 16.47
CA VAL A 202 -12.63 -13.78 15.38
C VAL A 202 -13.37 -12.57 15.91
N VAL A 203 -13.27 -11.45 15.18
CA VAL A 203 -14.12 -10.27 15.40
C VAL A 203 -15.42 -10.48 14.65
N ARG A 204 -16.57 -10.21 15.30
CA ARG A 204 -17.91 -10.26 14.67
C ARG A 204 -18.50 -8.90 14.44
N GLU A 205 -18.17 -7.92 15.29
CA GLU A 205 -18.69 -6.57 15.21
C GLU A 205 -17.73 -5.60 15.91
N ILE A 206 -17.64 -4.37 15.40
CA ILE A 206 -16.92 -3.26 16.02
C ILE A 206 -17.95 -2.21 16.40
N HIS A 207 -18.02 -1.86 17.68
CA HIS A 207 -19.04 -0.98 18.23
C HIS A 207 -18.52 0.43 18.40
N ALA A 208 -19.35 1.40 17.95
CA ALA A 208 -19.08 2.81 18.14
C ALA A 208 -19.39 3.26 19.57
N VAL A 209 -18.64 4.26 20.01
CA VAL A 209 -18.96 5.12 21.17
C VAL A 209 -18.75 6.57 20.77
N LYS A 210 -19.56 7.48 21.29
CA LYS A 210 -19.37 8.92 21.08
C LYS A 210 -18.34 9.46 22.06
N ASN A 211 -17.34 10.15 21.54
CA ASN A 211 -16.40 10.90 22.35
C ASN A 211 -17.06 12.18 22.93
N PRO A 212 -16.39 12.95 23.81
CA PRO A 212 -16.94 14.18 24.40
C PRO A 212 -17.34 15.25 23.36
N MET A 213 -16.83 15.19 22.14
CA MET A 213 -17.19 16.09 21.03
C MET A 213 -18.36 15.54 20.19
N GLY A 214 -18.95 14.40 20.57
CA GLY A 214 -20.07 13.77 19.85
C GLY A 214 -19.64 12.95 18.62
N ILE A 215 -18.33 12.81 18.36
CA ILE A 215 -17.80 12.05 17.22
C ILE A 215 -17.78 10.55 17.58
N GLU A 216 -18.29 9.72 16.69
CA GLU A 216 -18.24 8.27 16.82
C GLU A 216 -16.81 7.74 16.60
N GLN A 217 -16.36 6.89 17.49
CA GLN A 217 -15.08 6.19 17.46
C GLN A 217 -15.23 4.77 17.98
N VAL A 218 -14.21 3.92 17.82
CA VAL A 218 -14.21 2.58 18.40
C VAL A 218 -14.38 2.65 19.91
N GLY A 219 -15.30 1.83 20.47
CA GLY A 219 -15.55 1.75 21.91
C GLY A 219 -15.51 0.32 22.46
N ALA A 220 -15.91 -0.66 21.63
CA ALA A 220 -15.87 -2.07 21.98
C ALA A 220 -15.84 -2.95 20.74
N VAL A 221 -15.54 -4.23 20.93
CA VAL A 221 -15.64 -5.27 19.88
C VAL A 221 -16.41 -6.48 20.41
N THR A 222 -17.16 -7.16 19.54
CA THR A 222 -17.67 -8.50 19.83
C THR A 222 -16.68 -9.51 19.27
N LEU A 223 -16.07 -10.29 20.16
CA LEU A 223 -15.21 -11.41 19.83
C LEU A 223 -15.99 -12.71 19.93
N GLU A 224 -15.70 -13.65 19.05
CA GLU A 224 -16.29 -15.00 19.07
C GLU A 224 -15.18 -16.05 19.07
N ASP A 225 -15.28 -17.00 19.99
CA ASP A 225 -14.50 -18.23 19.96
C ASP A 225 -15.08 -19.16 18.89
N VAL A 226 -14.27 -19.49 17.85
CA VAL A 226 -14.74 -20.26 16.68
C VAL A 226 -15.01 -21.72 16.97
N GLN A 227 -14.53 -22.26 18.12
CA GLN A 227 -14.75 -23.65 18.52
C GLN A 227 -16.07 -23.81 19.28
N SER A 228 -16.35 -22.89 20.20
CA SER A 228 -17.55 -22.96 21.05
C SER A 228 -18.72 -22.12 20.52
N GLY A 229 -18.45 -21.15 19.64
CA GLY A 229 -19.43 -20.14 19.22
C GLY A 229 -19.73 -19.10 20.30
N ALA A 230 -19.05 -19.13 21.44
CA ALA A 230 -19.27 -18.19 22.51
C ALA A 230 -18.83 -16.77 22.13
N GLN A 231 -19.70 -15.81 22.34
CA GLN A 231 -19.42 -14.40 22.06
C GLN A 231 -19.19 -13.61 23.35
N GLN A 232 -18.24 -12.68 23.26
CA GLN A 232 -17.91 -11.76 24.34
C GLN A 232 -17.73 -10.35 23.79
N ARG A 233 -18.41 -9.37 24.40
CA ARG A 233 -18.13 -7.95 24.15
C ARG A 233 -16.95 -7.52 25.02
N VAL A 234 -15.96 -6.89 24.39
CA VAL A 234 -14.73 -6.41 25.03
C VAL A 234 -14.51 -4.95 24.67
N ASP A 235 -14.27 -4.12 25.68
CA ASP A 235 -13.98 -2.70 25.45
C ASP A 235 -12.63 -2.53 24.79
N MET A 236 -12.59 -1.78 23.67
CA MET A 236 -11.39 -1.45 22.92
C MET A 236 -11.45 0.00 22.48
N ASP A 237 -10.29 0.64 22.37
CA ASP A 237 -10.16 2.02 21.89
C ASP A 237 -9.68 2.07 20.42
N ALA A 238 -9.01 0.98 19.98
CA ALA A 238 -8.59 0.83 18.57
C ALA A 238 -8.62 -0.63 18.12
N VAL A 239 -8.79 -0.83 16.80
CA VAL A 239 -8.73 -2.12 16.12
C VAL A 239 -7.78 -2.00 14.92
N PHE A 240 -6.66 -2.72 14.96
CA PHE A 240 -5.69 -2.79 13.88
C PHE A 240 -5.85 -4.11 13.11
N VAL A 241 -6.11 -4.03 11.81
CA VAL A 241 -6.48 -5.18 10.98
C VAL A 241 -5.34 -5.58 10.05
N PHE A 242 -4.73 -6.75 10.30
CA PHE A 242 -3.62 -7.32 9.51
C PHE A 242 -3.95 -8.73 9.02
N VAL A 243 -5.03 -8.84 8.24
CA VAL A 243 -5.49 -10.12 7.68
C VAL A 243 -5.03 -10.34 6.24
N GLY A 244 -4.09 -9.52 5.78
CA GLY A 244 -3.46 -9.54 4.47
C GLY A 244 -3.88 -8.37 3.60
N SER A 245 -3.26 -8.30 2.41
CA SER A 245 -3.59 -7.33 1.37
C SER A 245 -3.86 -8.04 0.05
N ILE A 246 -4.46 -7.33 -0.89
CA ILE A 246 -4.82 -7.82 -2.22
C ILE A 246 -4.16 -6.90 -3.23
N PRO A 247 -3.10 -7.35 -3.94
CA PRO A 247 -2.44 -6.55 -4.95
C PRO A 247 -3.38 -6.28 -6.14
N GLN A 248 -3.34 -5.07 -6.68
CA GLN A 248 -4.20 -4.67 -7.78
C GLN A 248 -3.55 -5.01 -9.13
N THR A 249 -3.60 -6.30 -9.51
CA THR A 249 -2.92 -6.87 -10.68
C THR A 249 -3.86 -7.25 -11.82
N SER A 250 -5.12 -6.84 -11.78
CA SER A 250 -6.16 -7.23 -12.75
C SER A 250 -5.86 -6.81 -14.19
N LEU A 251 -5.13 -5.70 -14.39
CA LEU A 251 -4.73 -5.21 -15.72
C LEU A 251 -3.69 -6.12 -16.41
N VAL A 252 -2.98 -6.94 -15.66
CA VAL A 252 -1.89 -7.79 -16.16
C VAL A 252 -2.06 -9.24 -15.69
N PRO A 253 -3.11 -9.94 -16.14
CA PRO A 253 -3.43 -11.28 -15.66
C PRO A 253 -2.34 -12.31 -15.98
N THR A 254 -1.58 -12.11 -17.04
CA THR A 254 -0.57 -13.04 -17.56
C THR A 254 0.84 -12.79 -17.02
N VAL A 255 1.09 -11.65 -16.38
CA VAL A 255 2.40 -11.33 -15.79
C VAL A 255 2.67 -12.24 -14.59
N ALA A 256 3.93 -12.65 -14.43
CA ALA A 256 4.37 -13.54 -13.35
C ALA A 256 4.05 -12.96 -11.96
N LYS A 257 3.48 -13.80 -11.09
CA LYS A 257 3.09 -13.44 -9.72
C LYS A 257 3.60 -14.46 -8.73
N ASP A 258 3.87 -14.00 -7.51
CA ASP A 258 4.14 -14.89 -6.38
C ASP A 258 2.85 -15.60 -5.90
N GLU A 259 3.00 -16.50 -4.92
CA GLU A 259 1.87 -17.26 -4.35
C GLU A 259 0.79 -16.38 -3.73
N ALA A 260 1.12 -15.15 -3.35
CA ALA A 260 0.18 -14.18 -2.76
C ALA A 260 -0.47 -13.26 -3.81
N GLY A 261 -0.08 -13.40 -5.09
CA GLY A 261 -0.63 -12.67 -6.22
C GLY A 261 0.08 -11.35 -6.54
N TYR A 262 1.20 -11.04 -5.91
CA TYR A 262 2.01 -9.85 -6.19
C TYR A 262 2.89 -10.07 -7.43
N ILE A 263 3.05 -9.01 -8.24
CA ILE A 263 3.88 -9.07 -9.44
C ILE A 263 5.34 -9.34 -9.06
N VAL A 264 5.96 -10.32 -9.71
CA VAL A 264 7.38 -10.60 -9.57
C VAL A 264 8.16 -9.67 -10.51
N THR A 265 9.17 -8.99 -9.96
CA THR A 265 10.11 -8.16 -10.74
C THR A 265 11.53 -8.48 -10.32
N ASP A 266 12.48 -8.10 -11.15
CA ASP A 266 13.87 -8.06 -10.76
C ASP A 266 14.20 -6.87 -9.83
N GLN A 267 15.48 -6.66 -9.51
CA GLN A 267 15.94 -5.54 -8.67
C GLN A 267 15.83 -4.17 -9.37
N GLN A 268 15.60 -4.15 -10.68
CA GLN A 268 15.42 -2.95 -11.49
C GLN A 268 13.94 -2.65 -11.77
N MET A 269 13.04 -3.32 -11.05
CA MET A 269 11.59 -3.18 -11.17
C MET A 269 11.02 -3.68 -12.51
N GLU A 270 11.80 -4.41 -13.31
CA GLU A 270 11.38 -4.96 -14.60
C GLU A 270 10.58 -6.24 -14.38
N THR A 271 9.48 -6.41 -15.14
CA THR A 271 8.78 -7.69 -15.27
C THR A 271 9.42 -8.52 -16.38
N GLU A 272 8.94 -9.74 -16.61
CA GLU A 272 9.36 -10.55 -17.76
C GLU A 272 8.92 -9.96 -19.12
N ILE A 273 8.06 -8.93 -19.12
CA ILE A 273 7.63 -8.24 -20.34
C ILE A 273 8.49 -6.99 -20.52
N PRO A 274 9.38 -6.93 -21.53
CA PRO A 274 10.25 -5.77 -21.75
C PRO A 274 9.45 -4.46 -21.89
N GLY A 275 9.86 -3.43 -21.14
CA GLY A 275 9.19 -2.13 -21.09
C GLY A 275 8.01 -2.05 -20.11
N LEU A 276 7.66 -3.16 -19.43
CA LEU A 276 6.66 -3.18 -18.37
C LEU A 276 7.33 -3.31 -17.01
N PHE A 277 7.08 -2.34 -16.14
CA PHE A 277 7.64 -2.25 -14.79
C PHE A 277 6.52 -2.33 -13.75
N ALA A 278 6.83 -2.77 -12.53
CA ALA A 278 5.92 -2.73 -11.40
C ALA A 278 6.63 -2.20 -10.15
N VAL A 279 5.98 -1.29 -9.40
CA VAL A 279 6.55 -0.58 -8.26
C VAL A 279 5.57 -0.45 -7.11
N GLY A 280 6.09 -0.36 -5.88
CA GLY A 280 5.31 -0.24 -4.67
C GLY A 280 4.55 -1.52 -4.34
N ASP A 281 3.43 -1.36 -3.67
CA ASP A 281 2.71 -2.46 -3.03
C ASP A 281 2.04 -3.44 -4.01
N VAL A 282 2.04 -3.20 -5.31
CA VAL A 282 1.53 -4.13 -6.31
C VAL A 282 2.50 -5.28 -6.59
N ARG A 283 3.79 -5.07 -6.31
CA ARG A 283 4.84 -6.07 -6.53
C ARG A 283 5.24 -6.85 -5.28
N SER A 284 5.91 -7.97 -5.49
CA SER A 284 6.54 -8.75 -4.42
C SER A 284 7.71 -7.94 -3.84
N THR A 285 7.50 -7.36 -2.67
CA THR A 285 8.48 -6.55 -1.94
C THR A 285 8.54 -7.00 -0.48
N PRO A 286 9.73 -7.02 0.15
CA PRO A 286 9.87 -7.47 1.54
C PRO A 286 9.31 -6.47 2.54
N PHE A 287 9.20 -5.19 2.17
CA PHE A 287 8.81 -4.13 3.10
C PHE A 287 7.94 -3.07 2.41
N ARG A 288 6.66 -3.03 2.78
CA ARG A 288 5.65 -2.13 2.21
C ARG A 288 5.60 -0.84 3.00
N GLN A 289 6.38 0.15 2.55
CA GLN A 289 6.45 1.49 3.12
C GLN A 289 6.57 2.54 2.03
N LEU A 290 6.11 3.77 2.31
CA LEU A 290 6.10 4.86 1.34
C LEU A 290 7.50 5.20 0.79
N VAL A 291 8.52 5.16 1.65
CA VAL A 291 9.91 5.43 1.26
C VAL A 291 10.45 4.36 0.30
N VAL A 292 10.08 3.09 0.50
CA VAL A 292 10.43 1.98 -0.41
C VAL A 292 9.71 2.16 -1.74
N ALA A 293 8.40 2.39 -1.70
CA ALA A 293 7.59 2.62 -2.88
C ALA A 293 8.12 3.80 -3.73
N ALA A 294 8.50 4.91 -3.09
CA ALA A 294 9.12 6.05 -3.77
C ALA A 294 10.47 5.68 -4.40
N GLY A 295 11.34 4.98 -3.68
CA GLY A 295 12.62 4.51 -4.20
C GLY A 295 12.46 3.60 -5.42
N GLU A 296 11.53 2.65 -5.38
CA GLU A 296 11.19 1.77 -6.49
C GLU A 296 10.67 2.55 -7.71
N GLY A 297 9.83 3.58 -7.49
CA GLY A 297 9.36 4.48 -8.54
C GLY A 297 10.49 5.18 -9.29
N ALA A 298 11.50 5.66 -8.54
CA ALA A 298 12.68 6.28 -9.12
C ALA A 298 13.50 5.28 -9.97
N VAL A 299 13.72 4.06 -9.47
CA VAL A 299 14.45 3.00 -10.18
C VAL A 299 13.72 2.62 -11.47
N ALA A 300 12.41 2.38 -11.42
CA ALA A 300 11.63 2.01 -12.60
C ALA A 300 11.65 3.10 -13.68
N ALA A 301 11.50 4.37 -13.30
CA ALA A 301 11.57 5.48 -14.26
C ALA A 301 12.95 5.60 -14.91
N HIS A 302 14.03 5.38 -14.16
CA HIS A 302 15.38 5.32 -14.69
C HIS A 302 15.54 4.17 -15.70
N ARG A 303 15.04 2.99 -15.39
CA ARG A 303 15.10 1.82 -16.28
C ARG A 303 14.20 1.99 -17.51
N ALA A 304 12.99 2.54 -17.35
CA ALA A 304 12.12 2.89 -18.47
C ALA A 304 12.81 3.86 -19.43
N THR A 305 13.53 4.86 -18.90
CA THR A 305 14.34 5.79 -19.71
C THR A 305 15.40 5.04 -20.53
N HIS A 306 16.09 4.09 -19.93
CA HIS A 306 17.08 3.26 -20.64
C HIS A 306 16.42 2.41 -21.72
N HIS A 307 15.30 1.74 -21.41
CA HIS A 307 14.53 0.93 -22.37
C HIS A 307 14.13 1.74 -23.59
N ILE A 308 13.61 2.96 -23.40
CA ILE A 308 13.19 3.84 -24.49
C ILE A 308 14.37 4.25 -25.36
N ARG A 309 15.53 4.60 -24.76
CA ARG A 309 16.74 4.94 -25.51
C ARG A 309 17.25 3.78 -26.36
N VAL A 310 17.14 2.55 -25.87
CA VAL A 310 17.48 1.35 -26.65
C VAL A 310 16.56 1.20 -27.86
N LEU A 311 15.26 1.42 -27.69
CA LEU A 311 14.28 1.40 -28.81
C LEU A 311 14.57 2.48 -29.87
N GLU A 312 15.07 3.64 -29.45
CA GLU A 312 15.47 4.74 -30.34
C GLU A 312 16.84 4.53 -31.01
N GLY A 313 17.54 3.44 -30.70
CA GLY A 313 18.90 3.17 -31.19
C GLY A 313 19.99 4.00 -30.51
N ASN A 314 19.67 4.70 -29.43
CA ASN A 314 20.56 5.55 -28.64
C ASN A 314 21.18 4.76 -27.49
N VAL A 315 22.03 3.76 -27.79
CA VAL A 315 22.68 2.94 -26.77
C VAL A 315 23.87 3.71 -26.19
N TYR A 316 23.71 4.33 -25.02
CA TYR A 316 24.88 4.64 -24.19
C TYR A 316 25.41 3.31 -23.61
N GLN A 317 26.66 2.96 -23.89
CA GLN A 317 27.32 1.87 -23.17
C GLN A 317 27.29 2.24 -21.69
N GLU A 318 26.57 1.47 -20.87
CA GLU A 318 26.73 1.55 -19.43
C GLU A 318 28.19 1.20 -19.13
N VAL A 319 28.93 2.15 -18.58
CA VAL A 319 30.23 1.85 -18.00
C VAL A 319 29.96 0.90 -16.83
N PRO A 320 30.47 -0.33 -16.83
CA PRO A 320 30.30 -1.24 -15.70
C PRO A 320 30.82 -0.57 -14.44
N ALA A 321 29.99 -0.58 -13.36
CA ALA A 321 30.36 -0.05 -12.07
C ALA A 321 31.51 -0.85 -11.43
#